data_2eb201eac0d7bd66734e070ba82401b9
#
_entry.id   2eb201eac0d7bd66734e070ba82401b9
#
_cell.length_a   1.000
_cell.length_b   1.000
_cell.length_c   1.000
_cell.angle_alpha   90.00
_cell.angle_beta   90.00
_cell.angle_gamma   90.00
#
_symmetry.space_group_name_H-M   'P 1'
#
loop_
_entity.id
_entity.type
_entity.pdbx_description
1 polymer ?
#
loop_
_entity_poly.entity_id
_entity_poly.type
_entity_poly.pdbx_seq_one_letter_code
_entity_poly.pdbx_strand_id
1 'polypeptide(L)'
;MRVLIRERAARRELLLIAATGVVYALWPTLHTLMLLVLAFVLLAVEALNTAIEVLCDHVTPEIHPAIKKAKDLGSVAIFIICCAMVLVAVLALAHFCGLLNHR
;
A
#
# COMPACT_ATOMS: atom_id res chain seq x y z
N MET A 1 -2.49 -21.08 6.84
CA MET A 1 -1.98 -20.42 5.63
C MET A 1 -2.33 -18.96 5.54
N ARG A 2 -3.62 -18.63 5.65
CA ARG A 2 -4.05 -17.23 5.55
C ARG A 2 -3.52 -16.36 6.67
N VAL A 3 -3.47 -16.90 7.89
CA VAL A 3 -2.95 -16.14 9.03
C VAL A 3 -1.49 -15.76 8.79
N LEU A 4 -0.68 -16.69 8.25
CA LEU A 4 0.71 -16.41 7.93
C LEU A 4 0.86 -15.35 6.84
N ILE A 5 0.02 -15.42 5.79
CA ILE A 5 0.05 -14.42 4.71
C ILE A 5 -0.32 -13.05 5.27
N ARG A 6 -1.33 -13.01 6.14
CA ARG A 6 -1.78 -11.76 6.77
C ARG A 6 -0.70 -11.16 7.65
N GLU A 7 -0.01 -11.99 8.44
CA GLU A 7 1.08 -11.53 9.29
C GLU A 7 2.24 -10.99 8.45
N ARG A 8 2.58 -11.66 7.35
CA ARG A 8 3.63 -11.21 6.46
C ARG A 8 3.28 -9.89 5.80
N ALA A 9 2.02 -9.74 5.35
CA ALA A 9 1.56 -8.50 4.76
C ALA A 9 1.63 -7.36 5.77
N ALA A 10 1.16 -7.59 7.00
CA ALA A 10 1.20 -6.59 8.06
C ALA A 10 2.64 -6.17 8.36
N ARG A 11 3.57 -7.12 8.42
CA ARG A 11 4.98 -6.81 8.66
C ARG A 11 5.55 -5.94 7.55
N ARG A 12 5.26 -6.29 6.29
CA ARG A 12 5.73 -5.48 5.15
C ARG A 12 5.20 -4.07 5.23
N GLU A 13 3.91 -3.91 5.57
CA GLU A 13 3.30 -2.60 5.65
C GLU A 13 3.90 -1.79 6.80
N LEU A 14 4.12 -2.41 7.95
CA LEU A 14 4.75 -1.73 9.09
C LEU A 14 6.19 -1.32 8.76
N LEU A 15 6.95 -2.18 8.08
CA LEU A 15 8.31 -1.85 7.65
C LEU A 15 8.30 -0.71 6.64
N LEU A 16 7.33 -0.71 5.73
CA LEU A 16 7.19 0.37 4.75
C LEU A 16 6.88 1.69 5.44
N ILE A 17 5.97 1.68 6.41
CA ILE A 17 5.64 2.88 7.19
C ILE A 17 6.88 3.36 7.95
N ALA A 18 7.62 2.46 8.59
CA ALA A 18 8.84 2.82 9.30
C ALA A 18 9.88 3.42 8.36
N ALA A 19 10.08 2.78 7.19
CA ALA A 19 11.05 3.25 6.21
C ALA A 19 10.68 4.64 5.68
N THR A 20 9.42 4.84 5.31
CA THR A 20 8.97 6.14 4.81
C THR A 20 9.02 7.19 5.90
N GLY A 21 8.75 6.82 7.15
CA GLY A 21 8.87 7.72 8.30
C GLY A 21 10.31 8.18 8.50
N VAL A 22 11.27 7.26 8.41
CA VAL A 22 12.69 7.58 8.52
C VAL A 22 13.12 8.51 7.37
N VAL A 23 12.71 8.20 6.16
CA VAL A 23 13.02 9.04 5.00
C VAL A 23 12.46 10.44 5.20
N TYR A 24 11.23 10.56 5.67
CA TYR A 24 10.64 11.86 5.93
C TYR A 24 11.40 12.61 7.02
N ALA A 25 11.82 11.93 8.09
CA ALA A 25 12.56 12.54 9.18
C ALA A 25 13.92 13.07 8.70
N LEU A 26 14.60 12.32 7.83
CA LEU A 26 15.90 12.72 7.29
C LEU A 26 15.79 13.75 6.17
N TRP A 27 14.69 13.74 5.46
CA TRP A 27 14.50 14.62 4.31
C TRP A 27 13.02 15.03 4.24
N PRO A 28 12.62 16.01 5.06
CA PRO A 28 11.20 16.41 5.14
C PRO A 28 10.78 17.24 3.95
N THR A 29 10.23 16.59 2.96
CA THR A 29 9.65 17.23 1.79
C THR A 29 8.19 16.84 1.66
N LEU A 30 7.45 17.57 0.83
CA LEU A 30 6.07 17.22 0.55
C LEU A 30 5.97 15.81 -0.05
N HIS A 31 6.90 15.45 -0.94
CA HIS A 31 6.87 14.14 -1.58
C HIS A 31 7.06 13.01 -0.57
N THR A 32 8.01 13.16 0.36
CA THR A 32 8.24 12.14 1.38
C THR A 32 7.08 12.04 2.35
N LEU A 33 6.44 13.18 2.67
CA LEU A 33 5.23 13.16 3.49
C LEU A 33 4.09 12.42 2.78
N MET A 34 3.92 12.66 1.48
CA MET A 34 2.91 11.95 0.69
C MET A 34 3.16 10.45 0.68
N LEU A 35 4.42 10.03 0.57
CA LEU A 35 4.76 8.61 0.63
C LEU A 35 4.38 8.01 1.98
N LEU A 36 4.65 8.71 3.07
CA LEU A 36 4.31 8.24 4.40
C LEU A 36 2.79 8.11 4.56
N VAL A 37 2.04 9.10 4.11
CA VAL A 37 0.57 9.07 4.16
C VAL A 37 0.04 7.90 3.33
N LEU A 38 0.58 7.70 2.13
CA LEU A 38 0.16 6.60 1.26
C LEU A 38 0.48 5.24 1.89
N ALA A 39 1.59 5.14 2.64
CA ALA A 39 1.93 3.90 3.33
C ALA A 39 0.86 3.55 4.38
N PHE A 40 0.37 4.55 5.14
CA PHE A 40 -0.73 4.34 6.07
C PHE A 40 -2.02 3.95 5.35
N VAL A 41 -2.32 4.62 4.24
CA VAL A 41 -3.50 4.30 3.45
C VAL A 41 -3.41 2.88 2.91
N LEU A 42 -2.23 2.46 2.46
CA LEU A 42 -2.02 1.10 1.98
C LEU A 42 -2.31 0.07 3.08
N LEU A 43 -1.84 0.34 4.30
CA LEU A 43 -2.14 -0.55 5.44
C LEU A 43 -3.65 -0.65 5.67
N ALA A 44 -4.35 0.48 5.62
CA ALA A 44 -5.81 0.49 5.79
C ALA A 44 -6.51 -0.30 4.69
N VAL A 45 -6.09 -0.14 3.45
CA VAL A 45 -6.69 -0.87 2.32
C VAL A 45 -6.38 -2.36 2.41
N GLU A 46 -5.18 -2.72 2.83
CA GLU A 46 -4.81 -4.13 3.06
C GLU A 46 -5.72 -4.76 4.11
N ALA A 47 -5.98 -4.04 5.20
CA ALA A 47 -6.87 -4.52 6.24
C ALA A 47 -8.29 -4.72 5.72
N LEU A 48 -8.79 -3.76 4.94
CA LEU A 48 -10.12 -3.87 4.33
C LEU A 48 -10.18 -5.02 3.35
N ASN A 49 -9.16 -5.20 2.52
CA ASN A 49 -9.11 -6.31 1.58
C ASN A 49 -9.13 -7.65 2.30
N THR A 50 -8.39 -7.76 3.40
CA THR A 50 -8.38 -8.96 4.22
C THR A 50 -9.76 -9.23 4.80
N ALA A 51 -10.45 -8.18 5.28
CA ALA A 51 -11.82 -8.30 5.81
C ALA A 51 -12.77 -8.82 4.75
N ILE A 52 -12.65 -8.30 3.52
CA ILE A 52 -13.47 -8.76 2.39
C ILE A 52 -13.22 -10.25 2.11
N GLU A 53 -11.95 -10.65 2.08
CA GLU A 53 -11.60 -12.06 1.82
C GLU A 53 -12.16 -12.98 2.90
N VAL A 54 -12.00 -12.61 4.17
CA VAL A 54 -12.51 -13.41 5.29
C VAL A 54 -14.02 -13.52 5.21
N LEU A 55 -14.69 -12.41 4.95
CA LEU A 55 -16.15 -12.38 4.86
C LEU A 55 -16.64 -13.25 3.69
N CYS A 56 -16.03 -13.11 2.54
CA CYS A 56 -16.40 -13.88 1.34
C CYS A 56 -16.24 -15.38 1.59
N ASP A 57 -15.14 -15.78 2.20
CA ASP A 57 -14.87 -17.19 2.47
C ASP A 57 -15.82 -17.76 3.51
N HIS A 58 -16.29 -16.94 4.45
CA HIS A 58 -17.25 -17.39 5.46
C HIS A 58 -18.67 -17.51 4.89
N VAL A 59 -19.06 -16.58 4.02
CA VAL A 59 -20.42 -16.54 3.46
C VAL A 59 -20.65 -17.72 2.53
N THR A 60 -19.70 -18.00 1.64
CA THR A 60 -19.83 -19.15 0.74
C THR A 60 -18.45 -19.67 0.35
N PRO A 61 -18.24 -21.00 0.51
CA PRO A 61 -17.02 -21.63 0.00
C PRO A 61 -17.06 -21.88 -1.49
N GLU A 62 -18.23 -21.71 -2.12
CA GLU A 62 -18.39 -21.94 -3.55
C GLU A 62 -17.94 -20.74 -4.36
N ILE A 63 -17.48 -20.99 -5.57
CA ILE A 63 -17.12 -19.95 -6.51
C ILE A 63 -18.40 -19.28 -7.00
N HIS A 64 -18.59 -18.04 -6.60
CA HIS A 64 -19.74 -17.25 -7.01
C HIS A 64 -19.22 -16.01 -7.74
N PRO A 65 -19.85 -15.62 -8.87
CA PRO A 65 -19.36 -14.47 -9.64
C PRO A 65 -19.27 -13.18 -8.84
N ALA A 66 -20.24 -12.92 -7.97
CA ALA A 66 -20.23 -11.72 -7.13
C ALA A 66 -19.08 -11.74 -6.11
N ILE A 67 -18.79 -12.90 -5.53
CA ILE A 67 -17.70 -13.06 -4.57
C ILE A 67 -16.35 -12.86 -5.27
N LYS A 68 -16.19 -13.46 -6.43
CA LYS A 68 -14.97 -13.29 -7.22
C LYS A 68 -14.75 -11.83 -7.56
N LYS A 69 -15.81 -11.14 -7.98
CA LYS A 69 -15.73 -9.73 -8.34
C LYS A 69 -15.31 -8.88 -7.12
N ALA A 70 -15.86 -9.17 -5.94
CA ALA A 70 -15.51 -8.46 -4.72
C ALA A 70 -14.02 -8.63 -4.38
N LYS A 71 -13.50 -9.85 -4.48
CA LYS A 71 -12.09 -10.13 -4.23
C LYS A 71 -11.19 -9.44 -5.25
N ASP A 72 -11.58 -9.45 -6.52
CA ASP A 72 -10.82 -8.80 -7.60
C ASP A 72 -10.76 -7.29 -7.38
N LEU A 73 -11.86 -6.67 -6.97
CA LEU A 73 -11.91 -5.23 -6.71
C LEU A 73 -11.02 -4.85 -5.53
N GLY A 74 -10.96 -5.69 -4.49
CA GLY A 74 -10.04 -5.48 -3.37
C GLY A 74 -8.59 -5.47 -3.83
N SER A 75 -8.22 -6.42 -4.69
CA SER A 75 -6.86 -6.48 -5.23
C SER A 75 -6.55 -5.30 -6.13
N VAL A 76 -7.52 -4.85 -6.91
CA VAL A 76 -7.37 -3.66 -7.76
C VAL A 76 -7.12 -2.42 -6.90
N ALA A 77 -7.82 -2.28 -5.79
CA ALA A 77 -7.62 -1.15 -4.88
C ALA A 77 -6.18 -1.08 -4.37
N ILE A 78 -5.62 -2.23 -3.97
CA ILE A 78 -4.23 -2.32 -3.53
C ILE A 78 -3.29 -1.92 -4.66
N PHE A 79 -3.54 -2.42 -5.85
CA PHE A 79 -2.72 -2.12 -7.03
C PHE A 79 -2.71 -0.61 -7.32
N ILE A 80 -3.87 0.03 -7.23
CA ILE A 80 -3.99 1.47 -7.48
C ILE A 80 -3.12 2.26 -6.49
N ILE A 81 -3.17 1.90 -5.21
CA ILE A 81 -2.36 2.60 -4.20
C ILE A 81 -0.88 2.36 -4.43
N CYS A 82 -0.48 1.15 -4.78
CA CYS A 82 0.92 0.87 -5.11
C CYS A 82 1.40 1.70 -6.29
N CYS A 83 0.56 1.86 -7.31
CA CYS A 83 0.88 2.73 -8.45
C CYS A 83 1.05 4.19 -8.01
N ALA A 84 0.17 4.67 -7.13
CA ALA A 84 0.27 6.02 -6.60
C ALA A 84 1.59 6.21 -5.83
N MET A 85 1.99 5.24 -5.03
CA MET A 85 3.25 5.30 -4.28
C MET A 85 4.45 5.34 -5.22
N VAL A 86 4.43 4.52 -6.27
CA VAL A 86 5.51 4.51 -7.27
C VAL A 86 5.60 5.86 -7.95
N LEU A 87 4.46 6.43 -8.32
CA LEU A 87 4.41 7.74 -8.97
C LEU A 87 5.04 8.81 -8.07
N VAL A 88 4.64 8.85 -6.81
CA VAL A 88 5.17 9.85 -5.86
C VAL A 88 6.66 9.61 -5.64
N ALA A 89 7.10 8.35 -5.54
CA ALA A 89 8.52 8.02 -5.38
C ALA A 89 9.34 8.51 -6.57
N VAL A 90 8.85 8.30 -7.79
CA VAL A 90 9.53 8.77 -9.00
C VAL A 90 9.62 10.29 -9.01
N LEU A 91 8.54 10.97 -8.67
CA LEU A 91 8.54 12.43 -8.59
C LEU A 91 9.50 12.94 -7.52
N ALA A 92 9.57 12.27 -6.39
CA ALA A 92 10.50 12.63 -5.32
C ALA A 92 11.95 12.49 -5.78
N LEU A 93 12.28 11.41 -6.48
CA LEU A 93 13.62 11.19 -7.00
C LEU A 93 13.97 12.20 -8.08
N ALA A 94 13.02 12.51 -8.96
CA ALA A 94 13.24 13.52 -10.00
C ALA A 94 13.49 14.89 -9.39
N HIS A 95 12.73 15.24 -8.36
CA HIS A 95 12.91 16.50 -7.66
C HIS A 95 14.27 16.56 -6.97
N PHE A 96 14.68 15.48 -6.33
CA PHE A 96 15.99 15.38 -5.70
C PHE A 96 17.12 15.56 -6.72
N CYS A 97 17.03 14.86 -7.85
CA CYS A 97 18.02 14.98 -8.93
C CYS A 97 18.06 16.40 -9.49
N GLY A 98 16.89 17.02 -9.65
CA GLY A 98 16.80 18.41 -10.12
C GLY A 98 17.47 19.36 -9.16
N LEU A 99 17.29 19.19 -7.86
CA LEU A 99 17.96 20.02 -6.85
C LEU A 99 19.47 19.87 -6.91
N LEU A 100 19.96 18.63 -7.12
CA LEU A 100 21.39 18.39 -7.24
C LEU A 100 21.97 18.99 -8.51
N ASN A 101 21.21 18.92 -9.60
CA ASN A 101 21.68 19.41 -10.92
C ASN A 101 21.67 20.93 -11.03
N HIS A 102 20.90 21.60 -10.21
CA HIS A 102 20.81 23.06 -10.24
C HIS A 102 21.93 23.76 -9.47
N ARG A 103 22.86 22.99 -8.95
CA ARG A 103 24.05 23.55 -8.33
C ARG A 103 25.20 23.54 -9.31
#